data_dab525d811a70b48e36c66839eed43e5
#
_entry.id   dab525d811a70b48e36c66839eed43e5
#
_cell.length_a   1.000
_cell.length_b   1.000
_cell.length_c   1.000
_cell.angle_alpha   90.00
_cell.angle_beta   90.00
_cell.angle_gamma   90.00
#
_symmetry.space_group_name_H-M   'P 1'
#
loop_
_entity.id
_entity.type
_entity.pdbx_description
1 polymer ?
#
loop_
_entity_poly.entity_id
_entity_poly.type
_entity_poly.pdbx_seq_one_letter_code
_entity_poly.pdbx_strand_id
1 'polypeptide(L)'
;IRGKNMSRFKMREMVMVGSKKLIGEVIILDGDLGTIQVYEETEGLKIGEEIISTGKPLSVKLGPGMLGNMFDGIQRPLQEIDRINKDFIPEGIGLISIDENKLWDVKLFVKVGDILSPGQVFGEVQETSLISHKLLVPPGKKGTVKSIVQDGKYNIEEVLARLEDEQEETELKMYHEWPVRMPRPVKERKEIEKVLITGQRVLDMFFPIAKGGTCAIPGGFGTGKTMTQHQLAKWSDADIIVYIGCGERGN
;
A
#
# COMPACT_ATOMS: atom_id res chain seq x y z
N ILE A 1 0.62 -21.74 -10.96
CA ILE A 1 -0.34 -22.83 -10.75
C ILE A 1 -1.43 -22.74 -11.81
N ARG A 2 -2.01 -23.87 -12.20
CA ARG A 2 -3.20 -23.92 -13.09
C ARG A 2 -4.41 -24.42 -12.31
N GLY A 3 -5.51 -23.67 -12.38
CA GLY A 3 -6.80 -24.00 -11.77
C GLY A 3 -7.85 -24.40 -12.81
N LYS A 4 -8.80 -25.24 -12.40
CA LYS A 4 -10.01 -25.57 -13.14
C LYS A 4 -11.23 -24.96 -12.45
N ASN A 5 -12.37 -24.90 -13.14
CA ASN A 5 -13.63 -24.33 -12.65
C ASN A 5 -13.50 -22.83 -12.29
N MET A 6 -12.73 -22.10 -13.11
CA MET A 6 -12.40 -20.71 -12.86
C MET A 6 -13.25 -19.69 -13.64
N SER A 7 -14.33 -20.11 -14.25
CA SER A 7 -15.24 -19.25 -15.05
C SER A 7 -15.85 -18.08 -14.27
N ARG A 8 -15.92 -18.17 -12.93
CA ARG A 8 -16.44 -17.11 -12.04
C ARG A 8 -15.37 -16.15 -11.51
N PHE A 9 -14.10 -16.46 -11.71
CA PHE A 9 -13.00 -15.62 -11.28
C PHE A 9 -12.79 -14.45 -12.25
N LYS A 10 -12.16 -13.39 -11.75
CA LYS A 10 -11.83 -12.21 -12.55
C LYS A 10 -10.33 -12.13 -12.79
N MET A 11 -9.95 -11.52 -13.90
CA MET A 11 -8.55 -11.20 -14.16
C MET A 11 -8.01 -10.29 -13.05
N ARG A 12 -6.81 -10.58 -12.56
CA ARG A 12 -6.14 -9.88 -11.46
C ARG A 12 -6.85 -9.98 -10.12
N GLU A 13 -7.75 -10.94 -9.98
CA GLU A 13 -8.35 -11.23 -8.70
C GLU A 13 -7.34 -11.90 -7.77
N MET A 14 -7.32 -11.44 -6.52
CA MET A 14 -6.57 -12.11 -5.45
C MET A 14 -7.29 -13.40 -5.08
N VAL A 15 -6.53 -14.48 -4.98
CA VAL A 15 -7.03 -15.80 -4.60
C VAL A 15 -6.19 -16.39 -3.48
N MET A 16 -6.78 -17.29 -2.71
CA MET A 16 -6.08 -18.11 -1.74
C MET A 16 -5.98 -19.54 -2.25
N VAL A 17 -4.77 -20.09 -2.29
CA VAL A 17 -4.48 -21.38 -2.90
C VAL A 17 -4.10 -22.41 -1.84
N GLY A 18 -4.78 -23.54 -1.89
CA GLY A 18 -4.52 -24.72 -1.06
C GLY A 18 -4.87 -24.57 0.41
N SER A 19 -4.58 -25.62 1.16
CA SER A 19 -4.84 -25.70 2.61
C SER A 19 -4.09 -24.65 3.42
N LYS A 20 -2.91 -24.24 2.94
CA LYS A 20 -2.09 -23.16 3.53
C LYS A 20 -2.60 -21.75 3.22
N LYS A 21 -3.61 -21.60 2.34
CA LYS A 21 -4.17 -20.32 1.87
C LYS A 21 -3.13 -19.36 1.32
N LEU A 22 -2.22 -19.86 0.49
CA LEU A 22 -1.17 -19.08 -0.14
C LEU A 22 -1.77 -17.99 -1.02
N ILE A 23 -1.28 -16.76 -0.90
CA ILE A 23 -1.78 -15.62 -1.66
C ILE A 23 -1.30 -15.71 -3.11
N GLY A 24 -2.24 -15.60 -4.05
CA GLY A 24 -1.96 -15.56 -5.49
C GLY A 24 -2.86 -14.58 -6.22
N GLU A 25 -2.54 -14.35 -7.48
CA GLU A 25 -3.28 -13.48 -8.40
C GLU A 25 -3.58 -14.23 -9.69
N VAL A 26 -4.81 -14.09 -10.19
CA VAL A 26 -5.21 -14.65 -11.48
C VAL A 26 -4.58 -13.83 -12.60
N ILE A 27 -3.65 -14.45 -13.36
CA ILE A 27 -2.92 -13.78 -14.43
C ILE A 27 -3.39 -14.14 -15.84
N ILE A 28 -4.06 -15.30 -16.02
CA ILE A 28 -4.67 -15.71 -17.28
C ILE A 28 -5.99 -16.41 -16.96
N LEU A 29 -7.02 -16.12 -17.74
CA LEU A 29 -8.28 -16.85 -17.77
C LEU A 29 -8.56 -17.29 -19.22
N ASP A 30 -8.83 -18.59 -19.40
CA ASP A 30 -9.19 -19.18 -20.68
C ASP A 30 -10.38 -20.15 -20.45
N GLY A 31 -11.57 -19.63 -20.65
CA GLY A 31 -12.81 -20.36 -20.35
C GLY A 31 -12.90 -20.75 -18.87
N ASP A 32 -12.84 -22.05 -18.62
CA ASP A 32 -12.92 -22.62 -17.27
C ASP A 32 -11.54 -22.90 -16.64
N LEU A 33 -10.47 -22.57 -17.35
CA LEU A 33 -9.10 -22.72 -16.89
C LEU A 33 -8.50 -21.37 -16.50
N GLY A 34 -7.76 -21.33 -15.41
CA GLY A 34 -7.02 -20.15 -15.00
C GLY A 34 -5.57 -20.46 -14.69
N THR A 35 -4.71 -19.47 -14.92
CA THR A 35 -3.33 -19.50 -14.44
C THR A 35 -3.20 -18.50 -13.31
N ILE A 36 -2.65 -18.94 -12.20
CA ILE A 36 -2.48 -18.16 -10.97
C ILE A 36 -0.99 -18.03 -10.71
N GLN A 37 -0.54 -16.82 -10.49
CA GLN A 37 0.77 -16.53 -9.93
C GLN A 37 0.64 -16.48 -8.41
N VAL A 38 1.30 -17.41 -7.71
CA VAL A 38 1.38 -17.43 -6.26
C VAL A 38 2.61 -16.64 -5.84
N TYR A 39 2.49 -15.83 -4.79
CA TYR A 39 3.54 -14.93 -4.28
C TYR A 39 4.39 -15.57 -3.19
N GLU A 40 4.06 -16.78 -2.80
CA GLU A 40 4.76 -17.57 -1.79
C GLU A 40 5.28 -18.87 -2.41
N GLU A 41 6.13 -19.58 -1.70
CA GLU A 41 6.60 -20.89 -2.15
C GLU A 41 5.43 -21.87 -2.26
N THR A 42 5.44 -22.67 -3.32
CA THR A 42 4.35 -23.60 -3.61
C THR A 42 4.72 -25.05 -3.33
N GLU A 43 5.84 -25.26 -2.63
CA GLU A 43 6.28 -26.60 -2.26
C GLU A 43 5.27 -27.24 -1.30
N GLY A 44 4.94 -28.50 -1.59
CA GLY A 44 3.95 -29.25 -0.81
C GLY A 44 2.50 -29.05 -1.23
N LEU A 45 2.17 -28.15 -2.17
CA LEU A 45 0.83 -28.08 -2.75
C LEU A 45 0.52 -29.33 -3.57
N LYS A 46 -0.68 -29.88 -3.39
CA LYS A 46 -1.14 -31.10 -4.05
C LYS A 46 -2.14 -30.78 -5.16
N ILE A 47 -2.19 -31.64 -6.15
CA ILE A 47 -3.23 -31.60 -7.18
C ILE A 47 -4.60 -31.84 -6.54
N GLY A 48 -5.57 -30.98 -6.86
CA GLY A 48 -6.93 -31.08 -6.32
C GLY A 48 -7.19 -30.19 -5.10
N GLU A 49 -6.19 -29.45 -4.62
CA GLU A 49 -6.42 -28.46 -3.57
C GLU A 49 -7.27 -27.27 -4.07
N GLU A 50 -8.02 -26.68 -3.16
CA GLU A 50 -8.99 -25.64 -3.45
C GLU A 50 -8.32 -24.29 -3.78
N ILE A 51 -8.96 -23.55 -4.68
CA ILE A 51 -8.65 -22.16 -4.98
C ILE A 51 -9.84 -21.31 -4.55
N ILE A 52 -9.65 -20.47 -3.57
CA ILE A 52 -10.71 -19.64 -2.99
C ILE A 52 -10.65 -18.24 -3.60
N SER A 53 -11.79 -17.82 -4.20
CA SER A 53 -11.98 -16.46 -4.71
C SER A 53 -12.13 -15.48 -3.55
N THR A 54 -11.47 -14.31 -3.65
CA THR A 54 -11.70 -13.21 -2.70
C THR A 54 -12.68 -12.17 -3.25
N GLY A 55 -13.01 -12.24 -4.54
CA GLY A 55 -13.86 -11.28 -5.23
C GLY A 55 -13.22 -9.90 -5.44
N LYS A 56 -12.00 -9.69 -4.96
CA LYS A 56 -11.28 -8.41 -4.99
C LYS A 56 -9.91 -8.56 -5.65
N PRO A 57 -9.37 -7.52 -6.31
CA PRO A 57 -7.99 -7.52 -6.75
C PRO A 57 -7.04 -7.47 -5.55
N LEU A 58 -5.77 -7.85 -5.77
CA LEU A 58 -4.72 -7.66 -4.77
C LEU A 58 -4.64 -6.18 -4.41
N SER A 59 -4.88 -5.89 -3.14
CA SER A 59 -5.00 -4.53 -2.60
C SER A 59 -4.14 -4.38 -1.36
N VAL A 60 -3.75 -3.15 -1.06
CA VAL A 60 -3.01 -2.78 0.14
C VAL A 60 -3.84 -1.85 1.01
N LYS A 61 -3.68 -1.96 2.33
CA LYS A 61 -4.24 -1.01 3.29
C LYS A 61 -3.36 0.24 3.33
N LEU A 62 -3.94 1.40 3.07
CA LEU A 62 -3.26 2.70 3.12
C LEU A 62 -3.84 3.53 4.26
N GLY A 63 -3.06 3.73 5.30
CA GLY A 63 -3.47 4.41 6.53
C GLY A 63 -2.28 4.74 7.44
N PRO A 64 -2.51 5.34 8.61
CA PRO A 64 -1.46 5.65 9.57
C PRO A 64 -0.84 4.37 10.15
N GLY A 65 0.45 4.41 10.43
CA GLY A 65 1.23 3.27 10.93
C GLY A 65 2.07 2.56 9.87
N MET A 66 2.13 3.11 8.66
CA MET A 66 3.03 2.61 7.61
C MET A 66 4.45 3.17 7.74
N LEU A 67 4.61 4.42 8.19
CA LEU A 67 5.92 5.06 8.32
C LEU A 67 6.77 4.37 9.38
N GLY A 68 8.05 4.17 9.05
CA GLY A 68 9.02 3.51 9.93
C GLY A 68 8.89 1.98 9.97
N ASN A 69 8.02 1.38 9.17
CA ASN A 69 7.83 -0.06 9.07
C ASN A 69 8.41 -0.62 7.78
N MET A 70 8.70 -1.91 7.78
CA MET A 70 9.15 -2.68 6.63
C MET A 70 8.11 -3.73 6.28
N PHE A 71 7.81 -3.83 4.98
CA PHE A 71 6.82 -4.77 4.47
C PHE A 71 7.42 -5.63 3.35
N ASP A 72 6.87 -6.81 3.16
CA ASP A 72 7.12 -7.59 1.96
C ASP A 72 6.25 -7.15 0.78
N GLY A 73 6.38 -7.84 -0.37
CA GLY A 73 5.68 -7.50 -1.60
C GLY A 73 4.15 -7.62 -1.56
N ILE A 74 3.58 -8.23 -0.52
CA ILE A 74 2.13 -8.36 -0.28
C ILE A 74 1.68 -7.67 1.01
N GLN A 75 2.49 -6.71 1.47
CA GLN A 75 2.23 -5.87 2.65
C GLN A 75 2.19 -6.63 3.99
N ARG A 76 2.93 -7.74 4.14
CA ARG A 76 3.11 -8.35 5.46
C ARG A 76 4.22 -7.63 6.22
N PRO A 77 4.02 -7.25 7.50
CA PRO A 77 5.03 -6.53 8.28
C PRO A 77 6.19 -7.46 8.64
N LEU A 78 7.39 -7.17 8.14
CA LEU A 78 8.58 -8.02 8.32
C LEU A 78 9.00 -8.12 9.79
N GLN A 79 8.80 -7.06 10.57
CA GLN A 79 9.14 -7.09 12.01
C GLN A 79 8.26 -8.08 12.79
N GLU A 80 6.99 -8.22 12.43
CA GLU A 80 6.11 -9.20 13.07
C GLU A 80 6.45 -10.61 12.62
N ILE A 81 6.85 -10.79 11.36
CA ILE A 81 7.34 -12.08 10.85
C ILE A 81 8.58 -12.51 11.63
N ASP A 82 9.55 -11.60 11.84
CA ASP A 82 10.78 -11.87 12.59
C ASP A 82 10.51 -12.27 14.05
N ARG A 83 9.48 -11.70 14.67
CA ARG A 83 9.04 -12.11 16.04
C ARG A 83 8.48 -13.51 16.09
N ILE A 84 7.79 -13.96 15.04
CA ILE A 84 7.18 -15.30 14.96
C ILE A 84 8.24 -16.33 14.58
N ASN A 85 9.07 -16.01 13.61
CA ASN A 85 10.14 -16.88 13.12
C ASN A 85 11.32 -16.03 12.63
N LYS A 86 12.48 -16.23 13.25
CA LYS A 86 13.71 -15.47 12.93
C LYS A 86 14.44 -15.99 11.69
N ASP A 87 14.22 -17.23 11.30
CA ASP A 87 15.06 -17.89 10.29
C ASP A 87 14.47 -17.81 8.89
N PHE A 88 13.14 -17.78 8.76
CA PHE A 88 12.46 -17.73 7.45
C PHE A 88 11.05 -17.18 7.55
N ILE A 89 10.50 -16.73 6.43
CA ILE A 89 9.12 -16.27 6.32
C ILE A 89 8.21 -17.50 6.21
N PRO A 90 7.36 -17.79 7.20
CA PRO A 90 6.44 -18.92 7.14
C PRO A 90 5.39 -18.71 6.03
N GLU A 91 5.06 -19.78 5.35
CA GLU A 91 4.05 -19.78 4.29
C GLU A 91 2.63 -19.60 4.85
N GLY A 92 1.77 -18.92 4.11
CA GLY A 92 0.36 -18.75 4.44
C GLY A 92 0.09 -17.92 5.71
N ILE A 93 1.07 -17.21 6.22
CA ILE A 93 0.86 -16.29 7.35
C ILE A 93 0.01 -15.10 6.89
N GLY A 94 -1.24 -15.07 7.36
CA GLY A 94 -2.12 -13.91 7.25
C GLY A 94 -1.83 -12.92 8.37
N LEU A 95 -0.83 -12.04 8.19
CA LEU A 95 -0.56 -10.97 9.14
C LEU A 95 -1.32 -9.70 8.77
N ILE A 96 -1.75 -8.99 9.79
CA ILE A 96 -2.39 -7.68 9.66
C ILE A 96 -1.31 -6.67 9.28
N SER A 97 -1.50 -5.99 8.16
CA SER A 97 -0.49 -5.08 7.60
C SER A 97 -0.25 -3.82 8.42
N ILE A 98 -1.25 -3.34 9.15
CA ILE A 98 -1.18 -2.16 10.04
C ILE A 98 -1.75 -2.57 11.40
N ASP A 99 -1.11 -2.14 12.48
CA ASP A 99 -1.56 -2.46 13.85
C ASP A 99 -2.97 -1.90 14.11
N GLU A 100 -3.94 -2.81 14.20
CA GLU A 100 -5.36 -2.49 14.42
C GLU A 100 -5.68 -2.13 15.87
N ASN A 101 -4.77 -2.40 16.81
CA ASN A 101 -4.95 -2.12 18.24
C ASN A 101 -4.40 -0.76 18.65
N LYS A 102 -3.54 -0.17 17.83
CA LYS A 102 -2.93 1.12 18.11
C LYS A 102 -3.99 2.22 18.09
N LEU A 103 -4.04 3.00 19.18
CA LEU A 103 -4.90 4.17 19.28
C LEU A 103 -4.19 5.41 18.75
N TRP A 104 -4.89 6.14 17.90
CA TRP A 104 -4.44 7.38 17.29
C TRP A 104 -5.29 8.55 17.81
N ASP A 105 -4.65 9.67 18.07
CA ASP A 105 -5.35 10.92 18.47
C ASP A 105 -5.82 11.61 17.19
N VAL A 106 -7.12 11.50 16.92
CA VAL A 106 -7.76 11.96 15.69
C VAL A 106 -8.33 13.37 15.87
N LYS A 107 -8.00 14.24 14.92
CA LYS A 107 -8.63 15.56 14.76
C LYS A 107 -9.44 15.58 13.47
N LEU A 108 -10.68 15.99 13.56
CA LEU A 108 -11.62 16.04 12.46
C LEU A 108 -11.87 17.48 12.01
N PHE A 109 -11.98 17.69 10.69
CA PHE A 109 -12.09 19.02 10.09
C PHE A 109 -13.46 19.31 9.48
N VAL A 110 -14.36 18.33 9.50
CA VAL A 110 -15.66 18.37 8.84
C VAL A 110 -16.80 18.18 9.84
N LYS A 111 -18.01 18.55 9.47
CA LYS A 111 -19.20 18.49 10.30
C LYS A 111 -20.33 17.77 9.59
N VAL A 112 -21.33 17.33 10.34
CA VAL A 112 -22.59 16.79 9.78
C VAL A 112 -23.20 17.82 8.85
N GLY A 113 -23.56 17.40 7.64
CA GLY A 113 -24.09 18.23 6.56
C GLY A 113 -23.07 18.74 5.56
N ASP A 114 -21.76 18.60 5.82
CA ASP A 114 -20.72 18.95 4.84
C ASP A 114 -20.74 17.97 3.66
N ILE A 115 -20.53 18.49 2.45
CA ILE A 115 -20.40 17.67 1.24
C ILE A 115 -18.93 17.40 0.99
N LEU A 116 -18.57 16.11 0.94
CA LEU A 116 -17.19 15.67 0.73
C LEU A 116 -16.99 15.09 -0.66
N SER A 117 -15.83 15.40 -1.23
CA SER A 117 -15.37 14.93 -2.55
C SER A 117 -14.19 13.97 -2.41
N PRO A 118 -13.95 13.11 -3.43
CA PRO A 118 -12.81 12.18 -3.43
C PRO A 118 -11.49 12.92 -3.23
N GLY A 119 -10.63 12.40 -2.34
CA GLY A 119 -9.34 13.00 -2.02
C GLY A 119 -9.38 14.21 -1.08
N GLN A 120 -10.56 14.65 -0.67
CA GLN A 120 -10.68 15.72 0.33
C GLN A 120 -10.20 15.25 1.70
N VAL A 121 -9.47 16.10 2.41
CA VAL A 121 -9.03 15.84 3.78
C VAL A 121 -10.20 16.03 4.73
N PHE A 122 -10.56 15.01 5.51
CA PHE A 122 -11.61 15.10 6.51
C PHE A 122 -11.08 15.09 7.95
N GLY A 123 -9.81 14.77 8.15
CA GLY A 123 -9.16 14.76 9.45
C GLY A 123 -7.66 14.53 9.35
N GLU A 124 -7.02 14.46 10.51
CA GLU A 124 -5.58 14.13 10.61
C GLU A 124 -5.26 13.37 11.90
N VAL A 125 -4.15 12.65 11.86
CA VAL A 125 -3.53 12.04 13.04
C VAL A 125 -2.02 12.30 13.01
N GLN A 126 -1.40 12.48 14.18
CA GLN A 126 0.04 12.62 14.28
C GLN A 126 0.69 11.25 14.18
N GLU A 127 1.30 10.92 13.04
CA GLU A 127 1.92 9.61 12.81
C GLU A 127 3.33 9.52 13.37
N THR A 128 4.14 10.56 13.13
CA THR A 128 5.48 10.71 13.72
C THR A 128 5.63 12.11 14.33
N SER A 129 6.74 12.41 14.99
CA SER A 129 7.01 13.76 15.52
C SER A 129 7.01 14.86 14.44
N LEU A 130 7.24 14.49 13.19
CA LEU A 130 7.35 15.42 12.06
C LEU A 130 6.18 15.35 11.08
N ILE A 131 5.52 14.20 10.98
CA ILE A 131 4.52 13.92 9.95
C ILE A 131 3.13 13.80 10.57
N SER A 132 2.23 14.65 10.13
CA SER A 132 0.79 14.54 10.36
C SER A 132 0.16 13.81 9.17
N HIS A 133 -0.37 12.62 9.40
CA HIS A 133 -1.07 11.82 8.40
C HIS A 133 -2.46 12.41 8.14
N LYS A 134 -2.72 12.77 6.88
CA LYS A 134 -4.02 13.31 6.47
C LYS A 134 -4.99 12.19 6.14
N LEU A 135 -6.15 12.21 6.77
CA LEU A 135 -7.24 11.29 6.50
C LEU A 135 -8.03 11.79 5.29
N LEU A 136 -8.03 11.00 4.23
CA LEU A 136 -8.61 11.38 2.94
C LEU A 136 -9.88 10.59 2.66
N VAL A 137 -10.86 11.24 2.05
CA VAL A 137 -12.00 10.55 1.44
C VAL A 137 -11.45 9.64 0.33
N PRO A 138 -11.75 8.33 0.36
CA PRO A 138 -11.21 7.40 -0.63
C PRO A 138 -11.58 7.80 -2.06
N PRO A 139 -10.71 7.51 -3.05
CA PRO A 139 -11.03 7.75 -4.45
C PRO A 139 -12.33 7.07 -4.87
N GLY A 140 -13.17 7.80 -5.61
CA GLY A 140 -14.47 7.31 -6.07
C GLY A 140 -15.59 7.38 -5.04
N LYS A 141 -15.31 7.80 -3.80
CA LYS A 141 -16.34 8.01 -2.76
C LYS A 141 -16.62 9.50 -2.58
N LYS A 142 -17.88 9.86 -2.45
CA LYS A 142 -18.37 11.22 -2.20
C LYS A 142 -19.67 11.15 -1.40
N GLY A 143 -20.13 12.25 -0.90
CA GLY A 143 -21.46 12.33 -0.25
C GLY A 143 -21.52 13.39 0.83
N THR A 144 -22.66 13.50 1.46
CA THR A 144 -22.91 14.39 2.59
C THR A 144 -22.61 13.65 3.89
N VAL A 145 -21.92 14.30 4.82
CA VAL A 145 -21.63 13.74 6.15
C VAL A 145 -22.94 13.56 6.92
N LYS A 146 -23.34 12.31 7.11
CA LYS A 146 -24.54 11.93 7.88
C LYS A 146 -24.26 11.86 9.37
N SER A 147 -23.10 11.31 9.73
CA SER A 147 -22.64 11.20 11.12
C SER A 147 -21.13 11.30 11.19
N ILE A 148 -20.63 11.80 12.31
CA ILE A 148 -19.19 11.95 12.57
C ILE A 148 -18.95 11.81 14.08
N VAL A 149 -17.85 11.17 14.46
CA VAL A 149 -17.43 11.09 15.87
C VAL A 149 -16.78 12.41 16.33
N GLN A 150 -16.58 12.55 17.62
CA GLN A 150 -15.83 13.68 18.17
C GLN A 150 -14.32 13.43 18.06
N ASP A 151 -13.51 14.50 18.19
CA ASP A 151 -12.07 14.36 18.33
C ASP A 151 -11.73 13.46 19.51
N GLY A 152 -10.78 12.57 19.32
CA GLY A 152 -10.45 11.60 20.36
C GLY A 152 -9.53 10.48 19.88
N LYS A 153 -9.39 9.46 20.72
CA LYS A 153 -8.53 8.31 20.44
C LYS A 153 -9.32 7.16 19.86
N TYR A 154 -8.93 6.75 18.67
CA TYR A 154 -9.56 5.69 17.90
C TYR A 154 -8.52 4.74 17.33
N ASN A 155 -8.90 3.50 17.08
CA ASN A 155 -8.10 2.58 16.28
C ASN A 155 -8.45 2.72 14.79
N ILE A 156 -7.68 2.10 13.92
CA ILE A 156 -7.86 2.25 12.47
C ILE A 156 -9.14 1.62 11.92
N GLU A 157 -9.73 0.65 12.64
CA GLU A 157 -10.94 -0.05 12.20
C GLU A 157 -12.24 0.68 12.59
N GLU A 158 -12.15 1.64 13.51
CA GLU A 158 -13.31 2.41 13.94
C GLU A 158 -13.79 3.36 12.84
N VAL A 159 -15.11 3.45 12.68
CA VAL A 159 -15.75 4.33 11.71
C VAL A 159 -15.76 5.75 12.27
N LEU A 160 -15.06 6.66 11.63
CA LEU A 160 -14.95 8.06 12.05
C LEU A 160 -16.09 8.92 11.52
N ALA A 161 -16.54 8.66 10.29
CA ALA A 161 -17.68 9.35 9.71
C ALA A 161 -18.43 8.43 8.74
N ARG A 162 -19.69 8.77 8.46
CA ARG A 162 -20.50 8.13 7.43
C ARG A 162 -20.95 9.16 6.43
N LEU A 163 -20.75 8.86 5.16
CA LEU A 163 -21.23 9.65 4.04
C LEU A 163 -22.50 9.02 3.48
N GLU A 164 -23.46 9.85 3.12
CA GLU A 164 -24.66 9.46 2.40
C GLU A 164 -24.63 10.09 1.01
N ASP A 165 -24.68 9.26 -0.02
CA ASP A 165 -24.92 9.65 -1.41
C ASP A 165 -26.25 9.01 -1.85
N GLU A 166 -26.83 9.45 -2.96
CA GLU A 166 -28.14 8.99 -3.46
C GLU A 166 -28.27 7.46 -3.56
N GLN A 167 -27.19 6.72 -3.65
CA GLN A 167 -27.17 5.29 -3.92
C GLN A 167 -26.46 4.43 -2.84
N GLU A 168 -25.65 5.02 -1.97
CA GLU A 168 -24.79 4.25 -1.06
C GLU A 168 -24.44 5.02 0.21
N GLU A 169 -24.40 4.31 1.35
CA GLU A 169 -23.76 4.81 2.56
C GLU A 169 -22.30 4.34 2.61
N THR A 170 -21.36 5.27 2.78
CA THR A 170 -19.93 4.98 2.81
C THR A 170 -19.37 5.27 4.19
N GLU A 171 -18.71 4.27 4.78
CA GLU A 171 -17.97 4.44 6.04
C GLU A 171 -16.59 5.00 5.78
N LEU A 172 -16.22 6.05 6.50
CA LEU A 172 -14.87 6.62 6.51
C LEU A 172 -14.13 6.14 7.74
N LYS A 173 -13.03 5.44 7.52
CA LYS A 173 -12.06 4.99 8.52
C LYS A 173 -10.73 5.73 8.33
N MET A 174 -9.75 5.49 9.22
CA MET A 174 -8.42 6.07 9.05
C MET A 174 -7.65 5.48 7.87
N TYR A 175 -8.06 4.32 7.34
CA TYR A 175 -7.45 3.68 6.18
C TYR A 175 -8.48 3.40 5.09
N HIS A 176 -7.97 3.11 3.91
CA HIS A 176 -8.74 2.52 2.82
C HIS A 176 -7.90 1.48 2.08
N GLU A 177 -8.57 0.53 1.43
CA GLU A 177 -7.91 -0.44 0.56
C GLU A 177 -7.73 0.15 -0.85
N TRP A 178 -6.56 -0.12 -1.46
CA TRP A 178 -6.28 0.31 -2.82
C TRP A 178 -5.67 -0.82 -3.65
N PRO A 179 -6.20 -1.12 -4.86
CA PRO A 179 -5.64 -2.13 -5.73
C PRO A 179 -4.23 -1.77 -6.19
N VAL A 180 -3.27 -2.68 -5.99
CA VAL A 180 -1.84 -2.41 -6.26
C VAL A 180 -1.54 -2.11 -7.73
N ARG A 181 -2.37 -2.57 -8.66
CA ARG A 181 -2.18 -2.35 -10.10
C ARG A 181 -2.94 -1.15 -10.66
N MET A 182 -3.70 -0.46 -9.82
CA MET A 182 -4.40 0.76 -10.23
C MET A 182 -3.58 1.99 -9.81
N PRO A 183 -3.20 2.87 -10.76
CA PRO A 183 -2.56 4.11 -10.39
C PRO A 183 -3.50 4.97 -9.55
N ARG A 184 -2.93 5.72 -8.60
CA ARG A 184 -3.72 6.68 -7.81
C ARG A 184 -4.20 7.81 -8.73
N PRO A 185 -5.47 8.22 -8.61
CA PRO A 185 -5.95 9.37 -9.35
C PRO A 185 -5.24 10.64 -8.88
N VAL A 186 -4.90 11.51 -9.83
CA VAL A 186 -4.32 12.82 -9.59
C VAL A 186 -5.22 13.88 -10.21
N LYS A 187 -5.34 15.04 -9.57
CA LYS A 187 -6.13 16.15 -10.11
C LYS A 187 -5.48 16.72 -11.35
N GLU A 188 -4.18 16.96 -11.30
CA GLU A 188 -3.38 17.48 -12.40
C GLU A 188 -1.92 17.09 -12.23
N ARG A 189 -1.17 17.04 -13.32
CA ARG A 189 0.28 16.93 -13.31
C ARG A 189 0.86 18.34 -13.38
N LYS A 190 1.71 18.67 -12.41
CA LYS A 190 2.44 19.95 -12.43
C LYS A 190 3.67 19.86 -13.32
N GLU A 191 4.06 20.99 -13.89
CA GLU A 191 5.34 21.11 -14.57
C GLU A 191 6.51 20.99 -13.57
N ILE A 192 7.65 20.55 -14.08
CA ILE A 192 8.87 20.40 -13.29
C ILE A 192 9.53 21.78 -13.21
N GLU A 193 9.53 22.38 -12.02
CA GLU A 193 10.09 23.71 -11.78
C GLU A 193 11.27 23.71 -10.81
N LYS A 194 11.42 22.64 -10.01
CA LYS A 194 12.38 22.58 -8.91
C LYS A 194 13.33 21.41 -9.04
N VAL A 195 14.57 21.65 -8.64
CA VAL A 195 15.60 20.61 -8.53
C VAL A 195 15.50 19.93 -7.17
N LEU A 196 15.67 18.60 -7.15
CA LEU A 196 15.86 17.82 -5.91
C LEU A 196 17.32 18.00 -5.46
N ILE A 197 17.52 18.57 -4.28
CA ILE A 197 18.86 18.66 -3.69
C ILE A 197 19.20 17.31 -3.09
N THR A 198 20.25 16.67 -3.62
CA THR A 198 20.68 15.33 -3.23
C THR A 198 21.79 15.34 -2.18
N GLY A 199 22.45 16.48 -1.97
CA GLY A 199 23.64 16.62 -1.14
C GLY A 199 24.93 16.08 -1.80
N GLN A 200 24.86 15.56 -3.01
CA GLN A 200 25.99 15.08 -3.80
C GLN A 200 26.39 16.15 -4.83
N ARG A 201 27.52 16.83 -4.61
CA ARG A 201 27.94 17.97 -5.47
C ARG A 201 27.95 17.63 -6.96
N VAL A 202 28.45 16.44 -7.33
CA VAL A 202 28.54 16.01 -8.73
C VAL A 202 27.15 15.88 -9.35
N LEU A 203 26.19 15.32 -8.61
CA LEU A 203 24.82 15.17 -9.07
C LEU A 203 24.13 16.54 -9.15
N ASP A 204 24.18 17.32 -8.08
CA ASP A 204 23.49 18.60 -8.00
C ASP A 204 23.99 19.63 -9.02
N MET A 205 25.30 19.58 -9.40
CA MET A 205 25.90 20.52 -10.35
C MET A 205 25.84 20.04 -11.81
N PHE A 206 26.09 18.75 -12.08
CA PHE A 206 26.27 18.26 -13.45
C PHE A 206 25.14 17.36 -13.94
N PHE A 207 24.39 16.74 -13.02
CA PHE A 207 23.30 15.82 -13.33
C PHE A 207 22.09 16.07 -12.44
N PRO A 208 21.56 17.31 -12.40
CA PRO A 208 20.50 17.66 -11.47
C PRO A 208 19.25 16.81 -11.68
N ILE A 209 18.67 16.34 -10.58
CA ILE A 209 17.46 15.55 -10.58
C ILE A 209 16.29 16.51 -10.30
N ALA A 210 15.24 16.42 -11.11
CA ALA A 210 14.06 17.24 -10.93
C ALA A 210 13.14 16.67 -9.82
N LYS A 211 12.56 17.51 -8.97
CA LYS A 211 11.48 17.09 -8.07
C LYS A 211 10.27 16.64 -8.90
N GLY A 212 9.84 15.38 -8.65
CA GLY A 212 8.81 14.73 -9.47
C GLY A 212 9.33 14.05 -10.74
N GLY A 213 10.64 14.10 -10.98
CA GLY A 213 11.29 13.41 -12.10
C GLY A 213 11.66 11.97 -11.78
N THR A 214 12.22 11.30 -12.78
CA THR A 214 12.76 9.93 -12.69
C THR A 214 14.22 9.93 -13.09
N CYS A 215 15.06 9.26 -12.31
CA CYS A 215 16.48 9.11 -12.60
C CYS A 215 16.85 7.62 -12.59
N ALA A 216 17.67 7.20 -13.56
CA ALA A 216 18.25 5.88 -13.59
C ALA A 216 19.73 5.94 -13.12
N ILE A 217 20.16 4.95 -12.34
CA ILE A 217 21.54 4.76 -11.92
C ILE A 217 22.05 3.45 -12.52
N PRO A 218 22.46 3.44 -13.80
CA PRO A 218 22.93 2.24 -14.47
C PRO A 218 24.36 1.88 -14.04
N GLY A 219 24.71 0.61 -14.13
CA GLY A 219 26.07 0.15 -13.88
C GLY A 219 26.13 -1.35 -13.68
N GLY A 220 27.31 -1.93 -13.91
CA GLY A 220 27.60 -3.33 -13.63
C GLY A 220 27.65 -3.65 -12.15
N PHE A 221 28.00 -4.88 -11.84
CA PHE A 221 28.22 -5.32 -10.46
C PHE A 221 29.42 -4.58 -9.83
N GLY A 222 29.27 -4.14 -8.58
CA GLY A 222 30.36 -3.46 -7.84
C GLY A 222 30.59 -1.99 -8.18
N THR A 223 29.78 -1.36 -9.04
CA THR A 223 29.94 0.06 -9.44
C THR A 223 29.40 1.08 -8.43
N GLY A 224 28.89 0.64 -7.28
CA GLY A 224 28.40 1.53 -6.23
C GLY A 224 26.96 2.04 -6.41
N LYS A 225 26.13 1.40 -7.27
CA LYS A 225 24.72 1.79 -7.48
C LYS A 225 23.95 1.90 -6.19
N THR A 226 23.93 0.83 -5.40
CA THR A 226 23.21 0.78 -4.12
C THR A 226 23.72 1.82 -3.14
N MET A 227 25.04 2.04 -3.08
CA MET A 227 25.62 3.09 -2.24
C MET A 227 25.16 4.48 -2.66
N THR A 228 25.06 4.75 -3.96
CA THR A 228 24.54 6.02 -4.49
C THR A 228 23.07 6.19 -4.10
N GLN A 229 22.24 5.15 -4.25
CA GLN A 229 20.83 5.18 -3.84
C GLN A 229 20.67 5.45 -2.34
N HIS A 230 21.47 4.79 -1.49
CA HIS A 230 21.45 5.03 -0.05
C HIS A 230 21.87 6.45 0.31
N GLN A 231 22.86 7.02 -0.39
CA GLN A 231 23.28 8.41 -0.17
C GLN A 231 22.16 9.39 -0.57
N LEU A 232 21.49 9.15 -1.71
CA LEU A 232 20.33 9.95 -2.12
C LEU A 232 19.20 9.86 -1.09
N ALA A 233 18.85 8.66 -0.63
CA ALA A 233 17.84 8.47 0.40
C ALA A 233 18.19 9.18 1.72
N LYS A 234 19.46 9.18 2.12
CA LYS A 234 19.91 9.74 3.38
C LYS A 234 19.99 11.28 3.39
N TRP A 235 20.32 11.90 2.27
CA TRP A 235 20.71 13.31 2.21
C TRP A 235 19.81 14.19 1.32
N SER A 236 18.87 13.61 0.56
CA SER A 236 17.96 14.40 -0.24
C SER A 236 17.00 15.24 0.61
N ASP A 237 16.53 16.36 0.06
CA ASP A 237 15.57 17.26 0.68
C ASP A 237 14.12 16.72 0.55
N ALA A 238 13.91 15.46 0.91
CA ALA A 238 12.61 14.80 0.89
C ALA A 238 12.09 14.57 2.31
N ASP A 239 10.80 14.78 2.53
CA ASP A 239 10.15 14.58 3.83
C ASP A 239 9.96 13.11 4.17
N ILE A 240 9.69 12.29 3.16
CA ILE A 240 9.45 10.85 3.29
C ILE A 240 10.27 10.11 2.23
N ILE A 241 10.98 9.08 2.66
CA ILE A 241 11.73 8.17 1.80
C ILE A 241 10.99 6.84 1.75
N VAL A 242 10.69 6.38 0.54
CA VAL A 242 10.17 5.02 0.30
C VAL A 242 11.25 4.23 -0.43
N TYR A 243 11.77 3.21 0.23
CA TYR A 243 12.79 2.32 -0.36
C TYR A 243 12.14 1.00 -0.76
N ILE A 244 12.33 0.58 -2.00
CA ILE A 244 11.78 -0.67 -2.53
C ILE A 244 12.93 -1.53 -3.04
N GLY A 245 13.20 -2.65 -2.34
CA GLY A 245 14.13 -3.68 -2.77
C GLY A 245 13.42 -4.65 -3.72
N CYS A 246 13.90 -4.77 -4.95
CA CYS A 246 13.38 -5.71 -5.94
C CYS A 246 14.54 -6.39 -6.67
N GLY A 247 14.72 -7.70 -6.45
CA GLY A 247 15.82 -8.46 -7.05
C GLY A 247 17.20 -8.10 -6.48
N GLU A 248 17.27 -7.52 -5.30
CA GLU A 248 18.49 -7.20 -4.57
C GLU A 248 18.72 -8.17 -3.41
N ARG A 249 19.98 -8.18 -2.88
CA ARG A 249 20.30 -8.92 -1.67
C ARG A 249 19.63 -8.25 -0.47
N GLY A 250 19.11 -9.05 0.47
CA GLY A 250 18.43 -8.58 1.68
C GLY A 250 19.35 -8.15 2.81
N ASN A 251 20.48 -7.50 2.51
CA ASN A 251 21.47 -7.04 3.48
C ASN A 251 21.59 -5.52 3.55
#